data_8b9bee353580b92c44a0d08b8b9bda92
#
_entry.id   8b9bee353580b92c44a0d08b8b9bda92
#
_cell.length_a   1.000
_cell.length_b   1.000
_cell.length_c   1.000
_cell.angle_alpha   90.00
_cell.angle_beta   90.00
_cell.angle_gamma   90.00
#
_symmetry.space_group_name_H-M   'P 1'
#
loop_
_entity.id
_entity.type
_entity.pdbx_description
1 polymer ?
#
loop_
_entity_poly.entity_id
_entity_poly.type
_entity_poly.pdbx_seq_one_letter_code
_entity_poly.pdbx_strand_id
1 'polypeptide(L)'
;MSITRYVLVLAAGLWGAVFVASGVASPPTAVPAEPSAVEAPAAEPQQSQAPATPPAGYVGADTCATCHEGYDQNVAGTKHGFKANPGTPAAQQGCESCHGPGEAHVSDPEKIKPILLAKVSASQSNQQCQTCHSRGEHALWEGSQHENRNVKCIDCHSIHSAKGPVLMRAKTEQLTCAKCHQNVTNKQQRFNHMPVREGKMTCASCHNVHGSVNVKLLKVGTTIDQSCTSCHTEKRGPFLWEHAPVADSCTTCHDSHGSNNDRMLVAKQPFLCQRCHVTSRHPPTVYEGFTLNNSQNANKIYGKSCANCHQQVHGSNHPNGKFFLR
;
A
#
# COMPACT_ATOMS: atom_id res chain seq x y z
N MET A 1 51.14 -7.39 -61.98
CA MET A 1 51.91 -8.62 -61.79
C MET A 1 51.11 -9.53 -60.85
N SER A 2 50.68 -10.60 -61.49
CA SER A 2 50.57 -12.01 -61.08
C SER A 2 49.54 -12.32 -60.04
N ILE A 3 48.34 -12.76 -60.36
CA ILE A 3 47.85 -14.11 -60.73
C ILE A 3 48.29 -15.18 -59.72
N THR A 4 47.31 -15.74 -58.98
CA THR A 4 47.08 -17.18 -59.07
C THR A 4 45.71 -17.54 -58.49
N ARG A 5 44.91 -18.14 -59.34
CA ARG A 5 43.65 -18.87 -59.11
C ARG A 5 43.95 -20.20 -58.43
N TYR A 6 43.09 -20.71 -57.64
CA TYR A 6 42.83 -22.16 -57.64
C TYR A 6 41.33 -22.40 -57.40
N VAL A 7 40.85 -23.20 -58.35
CA VAL A 7 39.47 -23.76 -58.48
C VAL A 7 39.59 -25.23 -58.04
N LEU A 8 38.42 -25.82 -57.74
CA LEU A 8 38.11 -27.26 -57.69
C LEU A 8 37.88 -27.80 -56.24
N VAL A 9 36.90 -28.66 -55.96
CA VAL A 9 35.97 -29.50 -56.74
C VAL A 9 34.84 -29.96 -55.83
N LEU A 10 33.70 -30.17 -56.42
CA LEU A 10 32.51 -30.83 -55.92
C LEU A 10 32.75 -32.26 -55.42
N ALA A 11 32.06 -32.64 -54.33
CA ALA A 11 31.64 -34.02 -54.17
C ALA A 11 30.27 -34.07 -53.51
N ALA A 12 29.32 -34.52 -54.29
CA ALA A 12 27.97 -34.88 -53.86
C ALA A 12 28.02 -36.21 -53.11
N GLY A 13 27.34 -36.26 -51.99
CA GLY A 13 27.06 -37.50 -51.25
C GLY A 13 25.63 -37.51 -50.80
N LEU A 14 24.76 -38.09 -51.59
CA LEU A 14 23.40 -38.49 -51.20
C LEU A 14 23.50 -39.67 -50.22
N TRP A 15 23.06 -39.47 -49.01
CA TRP A 15 22.63 -40.55 -48.14
C TRP A 15 21.23 -40.31 -47.69
N GLY A 16 20.29 -41.07 -48.32
CA GLY A 16 18.90 -41.15 -47.87
C GLY A 16 18.83 -42.00 -46.59
N ALA A 17 18.35 -41.41 -45.54
CA ALA A 17 17.94 -42.15 -44.34
C ALA A 17 16.41 -42.25 -44.36
N VAL A 18 15.95 -43.46 -44.58
CA VAL A 18 14.53 -43.85 -44.41
C VAL A 18 14.25 -43.90 -42.91
N PHE A 19 13.48 -42.99 -42.39
CA PHE A 19 12.94 -43.09 -41.04
C PHE A 19 11.62 -43.86 -41.09
N VAL A 20 11.70 -45.12 -40.62
CA VAL A 20 10.51 -45.90 -40.28
C VAL A 20 9.91 -45.35 -39.01
N ALA A 21 8.76 -44.74 -39.10
CA ALA A 21 8.00 -44.26 -37.94
C ALA A 21 7.36 -45.50 -37.24
N SER A 22 8.00 -45.95 -36.17
CA SER A 22 7.38 -46.91 -35.25
C SER A 22 6.42 -46.14 -34.33
N GLY A 23 5.15 -46.27 -34.63
CA GLY A 23 4.10 -45.75 -33.75
C GLY A 23 4.09 -46.50 -32.43
N VAL A 24 4.59 -45.86 -31.39
CA VAL A 24 4.38 -46.35 -30.00
C VAL A 24 3.05 -45.79 -29.55
N ALA A 25 2.05 -46.68 -29.51
CA ALA A 25 0.78 -46.35 -28.89
C ALA A 25 0.98 -46.12 -27.37
N SER A 26 0.72 -44.90 -26.92
CA SER A 26 0.66 -44.61 -25.49
C SER A 26 -0.51 -45.38 -24.83
N PRO A 27 -0.33 -45.98 -23.67
CA PRO A 27 -1.41 -46.56 -22.93
C PRO A 27 -2.40 -45.49 -22.47
N PRO A 28 -3.70 -45.77 -22.36
CA PRO A 28 -4.69 -44.84 -21.89
C PRO A 28 -4.38 -44.42 -20.47
N THR A 29 -4.24 -43.11 -20.25
CA THR A 29 -4.11 -42.50 -18.93
C THR A 29 -5.36 -42.88 -18.12
N ALA A 30 -5.16 -43.63 -17.05
CA ALA A 30 -6.23 -43.89 -16.08
C ALA A 30 -6.67 -42.55 -15.47
N VAL A 31 -7.95 -42.24 -15.63
CA VAL A 31 -8.59 -41.11 -14.93
C VAL A 31 -8.57 -41.46 -13.44
N PRO A 32 -8.03 -40.61 -12.57
CA PRO A 32 -8.12 -40.84 -11.14
C PRO A 32 -9.59 -40.84 -10.75
N ALA A 33 -10.03 -41.89 -10.06
CA ALA A 33 -11.35 -41.95 -9.47
C ALA A 33 -11.52 -40.75 -8.53
N GLU A 34 -12.60 -40.01 -8.68
CA GLU A 34 -13.00 -38.96 -7.76
C GLU A 34 -13.11 -39.59 -6.35
N PRO A 35 -12.52 -38.92 -5.32
CA PRO A 35 -12.71 -39.38 -3.96
C PRO A 35 -14.20 -39.24 -3.62
N SER A 36 -14.83 -40.34 -3.27
CA SER A 36 -16.20 -40.40 -2.74
C SER A 36 -16.33 -39.31 -1.67
N ALA A 37 -17.33 -38.45 -1.83
CA ALA A 37 -17.68 -37.45 -0.84
C ALA A 37 -17.93 -38.17 0.50
N VAL A 38 -17.03 -38.00 1.44
CA VAL A 38 -17.28 -38.38 2.83
C VAL A 38 -18.31 -37.39 3.33
N GLU A 39 -19.51 -37.87 3.53
CA GLU A 39 -20.62 -37.12 4.12
C GLU A 39 -20.16 -36.63 5.50
N ALA A 40 -19.98 -35.31 5.63
CA ALA A 40 -19.63 -34.69 6.90
C ALA A 40 -20.75 -35.00 7.91
N PRO A 41 -20.43 -35.41 9.13
CA PRO A 41 -21.47 -35.65 10.14
C PRO A 41 -22.25 -34.35 10.33
N ALA A 42 -23.59 -34.47 10.30
CA ALA A 42 -24.49 -33.35 10.56
C ALA A 42 -24.10 -32.71 11.89
N ALA A 43 -23.82 -31.40 11.84
CA ALA A 43 -23.52 -30.63 13.05
C ALA A 43 -24.74 -30.71 13.98
N GLU A 44 -24.56 -31.31 15.13
CA GLU A 44 -25.57 -31.32 16.19
C GLU A 44 -25.90 -29.85 16.52
N PRO A 45 -27.19 -29.53 16.75
CA PRO A 45 -27.57 -28.17 17.13
C PRO A 45 -26.85 -27.82 18.44
N GLN A 46 -25.92 -26.88 18.38
CA GLN A 46 -25.29 -26.33 19.58
C GLN A 46 -26.37 -25.76 20.48
N GLN A 47 -26.63 -26.43 21.58
CA GLN A 47 -27.51 -25.92 22.62
C GLN A 47 -26.98 -24.54 23.04
N SER A 48 -27.87 -23.55 23.04
CA SER A 48 -27.57 -22.24 23.57
C SER A 48 -27.12 -22.38 25.02
N GLN A 49 -25.81 -22.27 25.26
CA GLN A 49 -25.29 -22.28 26.61
C GLN A 49 -25.87 -21.04 27.33
N ALA A 50 -26.46 -21.30 28.49
CA ALA A 50 -26.85 -20.22 29.40
C ALA A 50 -25.65 -19.31 29.65
N PRO A 51 -25.87 -17.99 29.85
CA PRO A 51 -24.77 -17.06 30.03
C PRO A 51 -23.87 -17.56 31.19
N ALA A 52 -22.61 -17.83 30.85
CA ALA A 52 -21.63 -18.26 31.85
C ALA A 52 -21.51 -17.16 32.92
N THR A 53 -21.51 -17.55 34.20
CA THR A 53 -21.26 -16.63 35.31
C THR A 53 -19.97 -15.84 35.04
N PRO A 54 -19.97 -14.51 35.10
CA PRO A 54 -18.78 -13.71 34.88
C PRO A 54 -17.62 -14.19 35.76
N PRO A 55 -16.37 -14.13 35.31
CA PRO A 55 -15.21 -14.37 36.17
C PRO A 55 -15.21 -13.44 37.38
N ALA A 56 -14.52 -13.81 38.46
CA ALA A 56 -14.42 -12.97 39.66
C ALA A 56 -13.94 -11.55 39.31
N GLY A 57 -14.61 -10.57 39.85
CA GLY A 57 -14.33 -9.15 39.58
C GLY A 57 -15.05 -8.54 38.36
N TYR A 58 -15.69 -9.36 37.52
CA TYR A 58 -16.48 -8.93 36.37
C TYR A 58 -17.97 -8.88 36.70
N VAL A 59 -18.65 -7.83 36.27
CA VAL A 59 -20.06 -7.58 36.61
C VAL A 59 -21.00 -7.66 35.39
N GLY A 60 -20.41 -7.74 34.19
CA GLY A 60 -21.14 -7.81 32.92
C GLY A 60 -21.59 -6.43 32.38
N ALA A 61 -21.74 -6.40 31.03
CA ALA A 61 -22.04 -5.16 30.31
C ALA A 61 -23.39 -4.54 30.70
N ASP A 62 -24.38 -5.36 31.05
CA ASP A 62 -25.73 -4.87 31.45
C ASP A 62 -25.67 -4.04 32.72
N THR A 63 -24.79 -4.42 33.67
CA THR A 63 -24.55 -3.60 34.89
C THR A 63 -23.98 -2.23 34.53
N CYS A 64 -23.07 -2.15 33.59
CA CYS A 64 -22.48 -0.88 33.15
C CYS A 64 -23.54 0.03 32.50
N ALA A 65 -24.45 -0.56 31.69
CA ALA A 65 -25.47 0.17 30.95
C ALA A 65 -26.50 0.87 31.87
N THR A 66 -26.68 0.43 33.12
CA THR A 66 -27.58 1.08 34.07
C THR A 66 -27.19 2.52 34.39
N CYS A 67 -25.91 2.86 34.33
CA CYS A 67 -25.39 4.21 34.59
C CYS A 67 -24.78 4.86 33.35
N HIS A 68 -24.26 4.08 32.43
CA HIS A 68 -23.63 4.52 31.17
C HIS A 68 -24.57 4.33 29.99
N GLU A 69 -25.70 5.05 29.98
CA GLU A 69 -26.70 4.93 28.92
C GLU A 69 -26.13 5.28 27.54
N GLY A 70 -26.52 4.49 26.54
CA GLY A 70 -26.19 4.72 25.12
C GLY A 70 -24.80 4.27 24.68
N TYR A 71 -23.87 3.99 25.58
CA TYR A 71 -22.53 3.49 25.20
C TYR A 71 -22.59 2.06 24.64
N ASP A 72 -23.47 1.23 25.17
CA ASP A 72 -23.76 -0.12 24.69
C ASP A 72 -24.27 -0.10 23.24
N GLN A 73 -25.18 0.81 22.90
CA GLN A 73 -25.75 0.98 21.56
C GLN A 73 -24.69 1.38 20.55
N ASN A 74 -23.77 2.25 20.93
CA ASN A 74 -22.65 2.66 20.09
C ASN A 74 -21.71 1.50 19.75
N VAL A 75 -21.48 0.59 20.70
CA VAL A 75 -20.67 -0.62 20.49
C VAL A 75 -21.46 -1.66 19.70
N ALA A 76 -22.74 -1.86 19.99
CA ALA A 76 -23.60 -2.85 19.34
C ALA A 76 -23.66 -2.69 17.80
N GLY A 77 -23.59 -1.45 17.32
CA GLY A 77 -23.53 -1.15 15.88
C GLY A 77 -22.20 -1.47 15.21
N THR A 78 -21.20 -1.95 15.93
CA THR A 78 -19.86 -2.24 15.43
C THR A 78 -19.57 -3.74 15.39
N LYS A 79 -18.47 -4.13 14.75
CA LYS A 79 -18.00 -5.53 14.79
C LYS A 79 -17.67 -5.99 16.22
N HIS A 80 -17.30 -5.09 17.13
CA HIS A 80 -17.04 -5.42 18.53
C HIS A 80 -18.32 -5.79 19.29
N GLY A 81 -19.47 -5.31 18.86
CA GLY A 81 -20.80 -5.60 19.44
C GLY A 81 -21.45 -6.87 18.94
N PHE A 82 -20.81 -7.63 18.06
CA PHE A 82 -21.42 -8.79 17.42
C PHE A 82 -21.35 -10.05 18.31
N LYS A 83 -22.37 -10.27 19.15
CA LYS A 83 -22.43 -11.34 20.18
C LYS A 83 -22.30 -12.78 19.61
N ALA A 84 -22.70 -13.02 18.35
CA ALA A 84 -22.60 -14.34 17.74
C ALA A 84 -21.16 -14.77 17.37
N ASN A 85 -20.19 -13.85 17.41
CA ASN A 85 -18.79 -14.18 17.16
C ASN A 85 -18.02 -14.24 18.49
N PRO A 86 -17.53 -15.42 18.92
CA PRO A 86 -16.86 -15.59 20.20
C PRO A 86 -15.55 -14.79 20.35
N GLY A 87 -14.97 -14.32 19.23
CA GLY A 87 -13.77 -13.48 19.23
C GLY A 87 -14.03 -12.00 19.51
N THR A 88 -15.29 -11.58 19.70
CA THR A 88 -15.60 -10.15 19.92
C THR A 88 -15.73 -9.81 21.42
N PRO A 89 -15.47 -8.56 21.81
CA PRO A 89 -15.72 -8.09 23.17
C PRO A 89 -17.14 -8.39 23.67
N ALA A 90 -18.17 -8.18 22.84
CA ALA A 90 -19.55 -8.42 23.22
C ALA A 90 -19.90 -9.89 23.50
N ALA A 91 -19.17 -10.82 22.89
CA ALA A 91 -19.32 -12.25 23.17
C ALA A 91 -18.47 -12.71 24.37
N GLN A 92 -17.54 -11.90 24.82
CA GLN A 92 -16.66 -12.17 25.98
C GLN A 92 -17.15 -11.38 27.20
N GLN A 93 -16.40 -10.35 27.59
CA GLN A 93 -16.64 -9.56 28.81
C GLN A 93 -17.33 -8.22 28.51
N GLY A 94 -17.79 -7.97 27.30
CA GLY A 94 -18.46 -6.73 26.91
C GLY A 94 -17.57 -5.51 27.13
N CYS A 95 -18.05 -4.55 27.91
CA CYS A 95 -17.33 -3.31 28.24
C CYS A 95 -16.00 -3.61 28.94
N GLU A 96 -15.99 -4.61 29.78
CA GLU A 96 -14.85 -5.00 30.60
C GLU A 96 -13.72 -5.66 29.81
N SER A 97 -13.98 -6.13 28.57
CA SER A 97 -12.91 -6.58 27.66
C SER A 97 -11.90 -5.47 27.34
N CYS A 98 -12.33 -4.20 27.39
CA CYS A 98 -11.48 -3.04 27.14
C CYS A 98 -11.15 -2.25 28.41
N HIS A 99 -12.08 -2.20 29.36
CA HIS A 99 -11.99 -1.36 30.55
C HIS A 99 -11.51 -2.09 31.79
N GLY A 100 -11.37 -3.43 31.72
CA GLY A 100 -11.02 -4.29 32.85
C GLY A 100 -12.21 -4.54 33.79
N PRO A 101 -11.99 -5.35 34.86
CA PRO A 101 -13.04 -5.73 35.82
C PRO A 101 -13.72 -4.53 36.47
N GLY A 102 -15.06 -4.54 36.49
CA GLY A 102 -15.88 -3.41 36.93
C GLY A 102 -16.37 -3.44 38.38
N GLU A 103 -16.22 -4.57 39.10
CA GLU A 103 -16.79 -4.77 40.42
C GLU A 103 -16.40 -3.68 41.44
N ALA A 104 -15.11 -3.35 41.47
CA ALA A 104 -14.63 -2.29 42.35
C ALA A 104 -15.17 -0.90 42.02
N HIS A 105 -15.32 -0.62 40.69
CA HIS A 105 -15.92 0.63 40.24
C HIS A 105 -17.44 0.72 40.60
N VAL A 106 -18.16 -0.38 40.41
CA VAL A 106 -19.59 -0.41 40.75
C VAL A 106 -19.80 -0.22 42.27
N SER A 107 -18.88 -0.74 43.08
CA SER A 107 -18.94 -0.60 44.56
C SER A 107 -18.62 0.83 45.03
N ASP A 108 -17.69 1.54 44.40
CA ASP A 108 -17.37 2.95 44.70
C ASP A 108 -17.06 3.73 43.44
N PRO A 109 -18.13 4.16 42.72
CA PRO A 109 -17.99 4.78 41.39
C PRO A 109 -17.24 6.12 41.39
N GLU A 110 -17.22 6.81 42.50
CA GLU A 110 -16.55 8.11 42.61
C GLU A 110 -15.02 7.98 42.73
N LYS A 111 -14.57 7.05 43.57
CA LYS A 111 -13.15 6.89 43.87
C LYS A 111 -12.41 5.94 42.92
N ILE A 112 -13.06 4.86 42.51
CA ILE A 112 -12.44 3.83 41.68
C ILE A 112 -12.93 3.98 40.22
N LYS A 113 -12.00 4.17 39.30
CA LYS A 113 -12.30 4.25 37.87
C LYS A 113 -11.72 3.05 37.16
N PRO A 114 -12.45 2.46 36.20
CA PRO A 114 -11.88 1.44 35.32
C PRO A 114 -10.80 2.05 34.42
N ILE A 115 -10.13 1.24 33.64
CA ILE A 115 -9.10 1.72 32.73
C ILE A 115 -9.69 2.73 31.74
N LEU A 116 -9.25 3.97 31.84
CA LEU A 116 -9.58 5.02 30.87
C LEU A 116 -8.43 5.11 29.84
N LEU A 117 -8.62 4.49 28.67
CA LEU A 117 -7.58 4.36 27.64
C LEU A 117 -6.94 5.70 27.22
N ALA A 118 -7.69 6.78 27.32
CA ALA A 118 -7.17 8.13 27.05
C ALA A 118 -6.25 8.66 28.18
N LYS A 119 -6.37 8.15 29.41
CA LYS A 119 -5.66 8.67 30.58
C LYS A 119 -4.40 7.86 30.95
N VAL A 120 -4.33 6.62 30.51
CA VAL A 120 -3.15 5.75 30.74
C VAL A 120 -2.07 6.00 29.68
N SER A 121 -0.87 5.44 29.87
CA SER A 121 0.21 5.52 28.89
C SER A 121 -0.18 4.92 27.54
N ALA A 122 0.55 5.26 26.50
CA ALA A 122 0.31 4.69 25.16
C ALA A 122 0.47 3.16 25.17
N SER A 123 1.49 2.66 25.82
CA SER A 123 1.72 1.21 25.97
C SER A 123 0.53 0.52 26.64
N GLN A 124 0.09 1.01 27.79
CA GLN A 124 -1.06 0.44 28.51
C GLN A 124 -2.36 0.52 27.70
N SER A 125 -2.59 1.65 27.02
CA SER A 125 -3.78 1.83 26.16
C SER A 125 -3.78 0.86 24.98
N ASN A 126 -2.64 0.72 24.31
CA ASN A 126 -2.49 -0.14 23.13
C ASN A 126 -2.57 -1.62 23.49
N GLN A 127 -2.02 -2.00 24.65
CA GLN A 127 -2.05 -3.37 25.14
C GLN A 127 -3.47 -3.92 25.25
N GLN A 128 -4.46 -3.09 25.63
CA GLN A 128 -5.86 -3.53 25.68
C GLN A 128 -6.38 -3.95 24.29
N CYS A 129 -5.99 -3.24 23.26
CA CYS A 129 -6.39 -3.59 21.88
C CYS A 129 -5.60 -4.81 21.37
N GLN A 130 -4.31 -4.88 21.69
CA GLN A 130 -3.40 -5.93 21.23
C GLN A 130 -3.70 -7.31 21.82
N THR A 131 -4.47 -7.42 22.88
CA THR A 131 -4.96 -8.72 23.39
C THR A 131 -5.67 -9.53 22.27
N CYS A 132 -6.33 -8.83 21.35
CA CYS A 132 -7.01 -9.42 20.20
C CYS A 132 -6.37 -9.01 18.86
N HIS A 133 -5.90 -7.76 18.73
CA HIS A 133 -5.36 -7.17 17.50
C HIS A 133 -3.83 -7.29 17.42
N SER A 134 -3.30 -8.52 17.47
CA SER A 134 -1.86 -8.81 17.39
C SER A 134 -1.43 -9.51 16.09
N ARG A 135 -2.35 -9.68 15.13
CA ARG A 135 -2.12 -10.45 13.89
C ARG A 135 -2.46 -9.63 12.65
N GLY A 136 -2.10 -10.17 11.48
CA GLY A 136 -2.38 -9.55 10.19
C GLY A 136 -1.68 -8.19 10.06
N GLU A 137 -2.41 -7.16 9.69
CA GLU A 137 -1.85 -5.81 9.50
C GLU A 137 -1.32 -5.16 10.79
N HIS A 138 -1.68 -5.70 11.97
CA HIS A 138 -1.23 -5.20 13.28
C HIS A 138 -0.02 -5.95 13.85
N ALA A 139 0.42 -7.02 13.20
CA ALA A 139 1.50 -7.89 13.68
C ALA A 139 2.85 -7.15 13.92
N LEU A 140 3.04 -6.03 13.23
CA LEU A 140 4.26 -5.22 13.31
C LEU A 140 4.01 -3.88 14.02
N TRP A 141 2.98 -3.79 14.85
CA TRP A 141 2.73 -2.58 15.64
C TRP A 141 3.86 -2.30 16.63
N GLU A 142 4.27 -3.31 17.37
CA GLU A 142 5.39 -3.20 18.31
C GLU A 142 6.69 -2.85 17.55
N GLY A 143 7.37 -1.82 17.98
CA GLY A 143 8.53 -1.26 17.29
C GLY A 143 8.21 -0.41 16.06
N SER A 144 6.93 -0.22 15.71
CA SER A 144 6.56 0.62 14.58
C SER A 144 6.84 2.10 14.82
N GLN A 145 6.84 2.88 13.73
CA GLN A 145 7.07 4.33 13.80
C GLN A 145 6.03 5.06 14.67
N HIS A 146 4.77 4.61 14.64
CA HIS A 146 3.71 5.21 15.44
C HIS A 146 3.79 4.79 16.89
N GLU A 147 4.05 3.52 17.16
CA GLU A 147 4.22 3.03 18.54
C GLU A 147 5.40 3.74 19.23
N ASN A 148 6.56 3.83 18.57
CA ASN A 148 7.75 4.55 19.07
C ASN A 148 7.52 6.06 19.31
N ARG A 149 6.43 6.62 18.78
CA ARG A 149 6.01 8.02 19.02
C ARG A 149 4.87 8.13 20.03
N ASN A 150 4.59 7.07 20.79
CA ASN A 150 3.52 7.00 21.79
C ASN A 150 2.12 7.28 21.20
N VAL A 151 1.89 6.94 19.94
CA VAL A 151 0.56 7.02 19.32
C VAL A 151 -0.30 5.90 19.89
N LYS A 152 -1.50 6.26 20.33
CA LYS A 152 -2.49 5.31 20.84
C LYS A 152 -3.39 4.85 19.71
N CYS A 153 -3.86 3.60 19.75
CA CYS A 153 -4.89 3.11 18.84
C CYS A 153 -6.09 4.05 18.81
N ILE A 154 -6.47 4.57 19.96
CA ILE A 154 -7.58 5.49 20.15
C ILE A 154 -7.33 6.91 19.59
N ASP A 155 -6.12 7.28 19.19
CA ASP A 155 -5.87 8.58 18.54
C ASP A 155 -6.47 8.60 17.13
N CYS A 156 -6.51 7.44 16.49
CA CYS A 156 -7.07 7.24 15.16
C CYS A 156 -8.47 6.61 15.20
N HIS A 157 -8.70 5.67 16.11
CA HIS A 157 -9.94 4.90 16.22
C HIS A 157 -10.80 5.35 17.40
N SER A 158 -12.11 5.13 17.30
CA SER A 158 -13.05 5.32 18.40
C SER A 158 -14.10 4.22 18.37
N ILE A 159 -14.22 3.50 19.47
CA ILE A 159 -15.23 2.45 19.60
C ILE A 159 -16.61 3.07 19.87
N HIS A 160 -16.68 4.13 20.69
CA HIS A 160 -17.92 4.73 21.11
C HIS A 160 -18.43 5.86 20.22
N SER A 161 -17.59 6.47 19.41
CA SER A 161 -17.95 7.66 18.63
C SER A 161 -17.25 7.72 17.28
N ALA A 162 -17.20 6.59 16.59
CA ALA A 162 -16.66 6.51 15.25
C ALA A 162 -17.44 7.40 14.28
N LYS A 163 -16.73 8.12 13.42
CA LYS A 163 -17.31 9.01 12.41
C LYS A 163 -17.04 8.54 10.98
N GLY A 164 -16.11 7.64 10.81
CA GLY A 164 -15.68 7.11 9.52
C GLY A 164 -15.58 5.59 9.49
N PRO A 165 -15.18 5.01 8.33
CA PRO A 165 -15.03 3.58 8.18
C PRO A 165 -13.96 3.04 9.15
N VAL A 166 -14.01 1.73 9.42
CA VAL A 166 -13.09 1.02 10.32
C VAL A 166 -12.89 1.72 11.67
N LEU A 167 -13.96 2.24 12.22
CA LEU A 167 -14.00 2.95 13.52
C LEU A 167 -13.12 4.21 13.57
N MET A 168 -12.90 4.89 12.45
CA MET A 168 -12.11 6.13 12.45
C MET A 168 -12.77 7.25 13.22
N ARG A 169 -11.97 8.05 13.91
CA ARG A 169 -12.44 9.25 14.65
C ARG A 169 -12.88 10.39 13.74
N ALA A 170 -12.41 10.44 12.51
CA ALA A 170 -12.82 11.41 11.51
C ALA A 170 -13.62 10.75 10.38
N LYS A 171 -14.35 11.54 9.60
CA LYS A 171 -15.20 11.05 8.49
C LYS A 171 -14.40 10.32 7.41
N THR A 172 -13.15 10.70 7.22
CA THR A 172 -12.26 10.07 6.25
C THR A 172 -10.91 9.75 6.90
N GLU A 173 -10.19 8.81 6.31
CA GLU A 173 -8.83 8.47 6.71
C GLU A 173 -7.90 9.68 6.61
N GLN A 174 -7.97 10.42 5.49
CA GLN A 174 -7.17 11.62 5.28
C GLN A 174 -7.33 12.65 6.40
N LEU A 175 -8.58 12.90 6.85
CA LEU A 175 -8.84 13.82 7.96
C LEU A 175 -8.28 13.31 9.28
N THR A 176 -8.18 12.00 9.47
CA THR A 176 -7.55 11.40 10.64
C THR A 176 -6.03 11.61 10.59
N CYS A 177 -5.40 11.28 9.46
CA CYS A 177 -3.95 11.42 9.26
C CYS A 177 -3.50 12.89 9.30
N ALA A 178 -4.32 13.81 8.75
CA ALA A 178 -4.05 15.23 8.67
C ALA A 178 -3.84 15.90 10.03
N LYS A 179 -4.33 15.33 11.11
CA LYS A 179 -4.13 15.89 12.47
C LYS A 179 -2.65 16.03 12.81
N CYS A 180 -1.81 15.13 12.32
CA CYS A 180 -0.38 15.12 12.56
C CYS A 180 0.43 15.33 11.27
N HIS A 181 -0.04 14.80 10.13
CA HIS A 181 0.63 14.84 8.83
C HIS A 181 0.16 16.00 7.93
N GLN A 182 0.05 17.20 8.49
CA GLN A 182 -0.44 18.39 7.76
C GLN A 182 0.40 18.71 6.51
N ASN A 183 1.73 18.59 6.59
CA ASN A 183 2.61 18.86 5.46
C ASN A 183 2.32 17.95 4.25
N VAL A 184 2.00 16.67 4.52
CA VAL A 184 1.65 15.71 3.47
C VAL A 184 0.30 16.05 2.85
N THR A 185 -0.70 16.33 3.67
CA THR A 185 -2.05 16.67 3.19
C THR A 185 -2.08 18.00 2.46
N ASN A 186 -1.26 18.97 2.84
CA ASN A 186 -1.13 20.25 2.13
C ASN A 186 -0.56 20.08 0.72
N LYS A 187 0.38 19.16 0.50
CA LYS A 187 0.91 18.87 -0.83
C LYS A 187 -0.17 18.36 -1.78
N GLN A 188 -1.20 17.71 -1.27
CA GLN A 188 -2.30 17.14 -2.06
C GLN A 188 -3.31 18.19 -2.58
N GLN A 189 -3.13 19.47 -2.27
CA GLN A 189 -4.13 20.49 -2.61
C GLN A 189 -4.17 20.86 -4.10
N ARG A 190 -3.07 20.77 -4.81
CA ARG A 190 -2.99 21.16 -6.22
C ARG A 190 -2.85 19.96 -7.16
N PHE A 191 -1.66 19.41 -7.30
CA PHE A 191 -1.41 18.22 -8.10
C PHE A 191 -1.09 17.07 -7.15
N ASN A 192 -2.03 16.22 -6.94
CA ASN A 192 -1.91 15.06 -6.06
C ASN A 192 -1.92 13.76 -6.84
N HIS A 193 -1.58 12.67 -6.15
CA HIS A 193 -1.76 11.33 -6.70
C HIS A 193 -3.26 11.05 -6.83
N MET A 194 -3.74 10.94 -8.05
CA MET A 194 -5.13 10.55 -8.31
C MET A 194 -5.28 9.03 -8.16
N PRO A 195 -6.36 8.53 -7.59
CA PRO A 195 -7.57 9.22 -7.16
C PRO A 195 -7.70 9.45 -5.63
N VAL A 196 -6.67 9.98 -4.98
CA VAL A 196 -6.68 10.23 -3.52
C VAL A 196 -7.75 11.27 -3.12
N ARG A 197 -7.85 12.37 -3.85
CA ARG A 197 -8.87 13.41 -3.57
C ARG A 197 -10.29 12.91 -3.78
N GLU A 198 -10.48 12.01 -4.70
CA GLU A 198 -11.75 11.36 -5.03
C GLU A 198 -12.13 10.27 -4.02
N GLY A 199 -11.28 10.02 -3.02
CA GLY A 199 -11.52 9.03 -1.97
C GLY A 199 -11.45 7.57 -2.41
N LYS A 200 -11.01 7.30 -3.65
CA LYS A 200 -10.87 5.92 -4.17
C LYS A 200 -9.51 5.31 -3.81
N MET A 201 -8.57 6.12 -3.42
CA MET A 201 -7.28 5.75 -2.87
C MET A 201 -7.10 6.50 -1.56
N THR A 202 -6.52 5.85 -0.56
CA THR A 202 -6.28 6.42 0.76
C THR A 202 -4.80 6.31 1.13
N CYS A 203 -4.39 6.88 2.25
CA CYS A 203 -3.04 6.73 2.77
C CYS A 203 -2.69 5.24 2.97
N ALA A 204 -3.65 4.47 3.48
CA ALA A 204 -3.51 3.04 3.70
C ALA A 204 -3.46 2.20 2.41
N SER A 205 -3.71 2.79 1.24
CA SER A 205 -3.49 2.09 -0.04
C SER A 205 -2.00 1.81 -0.29
N CYS A 206 -1.12 2.69 0.20
CA CYS A 206 0.33 2.56 0.06
C CYS A 206 1.02 2.21 1.39
N HIS A 207 0.49 2.69 2.52
CA HIS A 207 1.11 2.55 3.84
C HIS A 207 0.36 1.57 4.72
N ASN A 208 1.08 0.72 5.47
CA ASN A 208 0.54 0.05 6.64
C ASN A 208 0.89 0.87 7.88
N VAL A 209 -0.07 1.66 8.34
CA VAL A 209 0.11 2.56 9.48
C VAL A 209 0.35 1.85 10.81
N HIS A 210 0.00 0.57 10.89
CA HIS A 210 0.21 -0.27 12.07
C HIS A 210 1.61 -0.90 12.13
N GLY A 211 2.41 -0.74 11.08
CA GLY A 211 3.77 -1.26 11.01
C GLY A 211 4.05 -2.00 9.71
N SER A 212 5.27 -1.90 9.24
CA SER A 212 5.75 -2.60 8.05
C SER A 212 7.26 -2.81 8.16
N VAL A 213 7.74 -3.89 7.57
CA VAL A 213 9.19 -4.14 7.40
C VAL A 213 9.82 -3.22 6.36
N ASN A 214 8.99 -2.58 5.55
CA ASN A 214 9.42 -1.75 4.43
C ASN A 214 9.66 -0.29 4.88
N VAL A 215 10.49 0.42 4.11
CA VAL A 215 10.77 1.83 4.36
C VAL A 215 9.48 2.66 4.34
N LYS A 216 9.39 3.68 5.18
CA LYS A 216 8.24 4.60 5.25
C LYS A 216 6.89 3.91 5.45
N LEU A 217 6.86 2.75 6.09
CA LEU A 217 5.66 1.95 6.31
C LEU A 217 4.95 1.52 5.01
N LEU A 218 5.66 1.38 3.90
CA LEU A 218 5.07 0.92 2.64
C LEU A 218 4.57 -0.52 2.77
N LYS A 219 3.41 -0.81 2.19
CA LYS A 219 2.80 -2.15 2.21
C LYS A 219 3.52 -3.12 1.28
N VAL A 220 3.95 -2.65 0.13
CA VAL A 220 4.48 -3.46 -0.96
C VAL A 220 5.88 -3.01 -1.32
N GLY A 221 6.76 -3.98 -1.54
CA GLY A 221 8.12 -3.77 -2.02
C GLY A 221 9.08 -3.31 -0.94
N THR A 222 10.35 -3.70 -1.08
CA THR A 222 11.43 -3.27 -0.19
C THR A 222 11.96 -1.88 -0.55
N THR A 223 11.65 -1.40 -1.75
CA THR A 223 11.99 -0.06 -2.24
C THR A 223 10.75 0.76 -2.54
N ILE A 224 10.92 2.09 -2.59
CA ILE A 224 9.83 3.01 -2.98
C ILE A 224 9.33 2.67 -4.40
N ASP A 225 10.23 2.38 -5.30
CA ASP A 225 9.91 2.13 -6.71
C ASP A 225 9.10 0.86 -6.92
N GLN A 226 9.37 -0.18 -6.13
CA GLN A 226 8.54 -1.38 -6.13
C GLN A 226 7.10 -1.09 -5.69
N SER A 227 6.90 -0.18 -4.75
CA SER A 227 5.56 0.28 -4.39
C SER A 227 4.88 1.01 -5.55
N CYS A 228 5.60 1.87 -6.25
CA CYS A 228 5.06 2.58 -7.41
C CYS A 228 4.70 1.62 -8.55
N THR A 229 5.62 0.71 -8.89
CA THR A 229 5.47 -0.22 -10.01
C THR A 229 4.53 -1.40 -9.73
N SER A 230 4.04 -1.54 -8.50
CA SER A 230 2.94 -2.48 -8.21
C SER A 230 1.64 -2.09 -8.93
N CYS A 231 1.46 -0.79 -9.21
CA CYS A 231 0.33 -0.26 -9.99
C CYS A 231 0.80 0.27 -11.36
N HIS A 232 1.96 0.94 -11.42
CA HIS A 232 2.56 1.49 -12.64
C HIS A 232 3.50 0.47 -13.30
N THR A 233 2.95 -0.69 -13.64
CA THR A 233 3.72 -1.83 -14.18
C THR A 233 4.43 -1.49 -15.49
N GLU A 234 3.85 -0.58 -16.29
CA GLU A 234 4.41 -0.12 -17.56
C GLU A 234 5.70 0.72 -17.39
N LYS A 235 6.01 1.15 -16.16
CA LYS A 235 7.25 1.89 -15.83
C LYS A 235 8.32 1.02 -15.19
N ARG A 236 8.04 -0.28 -15.01
CA ARG A 236 8.91 -1.19 -14.27
C ARG A 236 10.22 -1.49 -14.98
N GLY A 237 10.21 -1.53 -16.31
CA GLY A 237 11.35 -2.03 -17.08
C GLY A 237 11.53 -3.55 -16.94
N PRO A 238 12.70 -4.12 -17.30
CA PRO A 238 13.82 -3.40 -17.89
C PRO A 238 13.52 -2.87 -19.30
N PHE A 239 14.15 -1.75 -19.65
CA PHE A 239 14.04 -1.16 -20.98
C PHE A 239 15.34 -1.34 -21.76
N LEU A 240 15.26 -1.39 -23.11
CA LEU A 240 16.45 -1.42 -23.96
C LEU A 240 17.33 -0.17 -23.75
N TRP A 241 16.67 0.97 -23.53
CA TRP A 241 17.33 2.23 -23.20
C TRP A 241 16.75 2.73 -21.87
N GLU A 242 17.53 2.62 -20.81
CA GLU A 242 17.15 3.07 -19.47
C GLU A 242 17.64 4.48 -19.21
N HIS A 243 16.80 5.26 -18.53
CA HIS A 243 17.20 6.57 -18.02
C HIS A 243 17.65 6.41 -16.57
N ALA A 244 18.91 6.63 -16.31
CA ALA A 244 19.52 6.33 -15.02
C ALA A 244 18.72 6.88 -13.80
N PRO A 245 18.26 8.15 -13.77
CA PRO A 245 17.48 8.65 -12.64
C PRO A 245 16.17 7.91 -12.41
N VAL A 246 15.60 7.31 -13.47
CA VAL A 246 14.37 6.49 -13.37
C VAL A 246 14.68 5.13 -12.79
N ALA A 247 15.82 4.54 -13.18
CA ALA A 247 16.29 3.29 -12.60
C ALA A 247 16.71 3.46 -11.12
N ASP A 248 17.17 4.65 -10.73
CA ASP A 248 17.55 4.95 -9.34
C ASP A 248 16.35 5.15 -8.43
N SER A 249 15.43 6.06 -8.76
CA SER A 249 14.19 6.28 -8.00
C SER A 249 13.18 7.18 -8.70
N CYS A 250 11.92 6.77 -8.66
CA CYS A 250 10.78 7.57 -9.11
C CYS A 250 10.72 8.93 -8.40
N THR A 251 11.13 8.99 -7.13
CA THR A 251 11.08 10.19 -6.30
C THR A 251 12.16 11.23 -6.63
N THR A 252 13.10 10.90 -7.50
CA THR A 252 14.04 11.88 -8.08
C THR A 252 13.31 12.96 -8.87
N CYS A 253 12.20 12.59 -9.52
CA CYS A 253 11.40 13.49 -10.35
C CYS A 253 9.99 13.75 -9.79
N HIS A 254 9.41 12.82 -9.06
CA HIS A 254 8.04 12.89 -8.57
C HIS A 254 7.95 12.96 -7.04
N ASP A 255 6.99 13.73 -6.52
CA ASP A 255 6.55 13.65 -5.13
C ASP A 255 5.17 12.93 -5.09
N SER A 256 5.17 11.69 -4.61
CA SER A 256 3.97 10.84 -4.59
C SER A 256 2.80 11.39 -3.78
N HIS A 257 3.07 12.32 -2.86
CA HIS A 257 2.04 12.97 -2.07
C HIS A 257 1.45 14.22 -2.74
N GLY A 258 2.07 14.68 -3.82
CA GLY A 258 1.63 15.86 -4.55
C GLY A 258 2.63 16.99 -4.54
N SER A 259 2.47 17.91 -5.47
CA SER A 259 3.31 19.09 -5.62
C SER A 259 2.56 20.27 -6.22
N ASN A 260 3.25 21.40 -6.38
CA ASN A 260 2.71 22.56 -7.11
C ASN A 260 2.91 22.45 -8.63
N ASN A 261 3.54 21.39 -9.11
CA ASN A 261 3.84 21.18 -10.52
C ASN A 261 3.01 20.04 -11.09
N ASP A 262 2.64 20.16 -12.36
CA ASP A 262 1.91 19.12 -13.08
C ASP A 262 2.60 17.74 -12.95
N ARG A 263 1.81 16.67 -12.96
CA ARG A 263 2.28 15.30 -12.79
C ARG A 263 3.08 15.07 -11.50
N MET A 264 2.83 15.88 -10.48
CA MET A 264 3.51 15.81 -9.17
C MET A 264 5.04 15.94 -9.29
N LEU A 265 5.54 16.70 -10.25
CA LEU A 265 6.97 16.90 -10.42
C LEU A 265 7.54 17.74 -9.28
N VAL A 266 8.71 17.36 -8.77
CA VAL A 266 9.41 18.09 -7.70
C VAL A 266 9.90 19.48 -8.16
N ALA A 267 10.04 19.68 -9.47
CA ALA A 267 10.35 20.96 -10.10
C ALA A 267 9.65 21.06 -11.45
N LYS A 268 9.35 22.28 -11.89
CA LYS A 268 8.74 22.54 -13.20
C LYS A 268 9.73 22.26 -14.33
N GLN A 269 9.25 21.69 -15.41
CA GLN A 269 10.04 21.62 -16.65
C GLN A 269 10.18 23.01 -17.30
N PRO A 270 11.31 23.33 -17.93
CA PRO A 270 12.49 22.47 -18.16
C PRO A 270 13.46 22.35 -16.98
N PHE A 271 13.30 23.14 -15.91
CA PHE A 271 14.23 23.20 -14.77
C PHE A 271 14.48 21.83 -14.11
N LEU A 272 13.49 20.96 -14.08
CA LEU A 272 13.67 19.61 -13.58
C LEU A 272 14.79 18.88 -14.33
N CYS A 273 14.76 18.93 -15.65
CA CYS A 273 15.74 18.27 -16.51
C CYS A 273 17.11 18.93 -16.42
N GLN A 274 17.14 20.27 -16.32
CA GLN A 274 18.36 21.09 -16.22
C GLN A 274 19.15 20.87 -14.92
N ARG A 275 18.58 20.21 -13.92
CA ARG A 275 19.33 19.83 -12.70
C ARG A 275 20.48 18.86 -13.01
N CYS A 276 20.38 18.10 -14.10
CA CYS A 276 21.40 17.13 -14.53
C CYS A 276 21.90 17.40 -15.96
N HIS A 277 21.02 17.86 -16.85
CA HIS A 277 21.34 18.11 -18.26
C HIS A 277 21.76 19.55 -18.47
N VAL A 278 23.02 19.86 -18.18
CA VAL A 278 23.59 21.22 -18.34
C VAL A 278 24.27 21.44 -19.68
N THR A 279 24.60 20.35 -20.39
CA THR A 279 25.26 20.39 -21.72
C THR A 279 24.65 19.34 -22.63
N SER A 280 24.33 19.74 -23.87
CA SER A 280 23.82 18.86 -24.90
C SER A 280 24.00 19.46 -26.30
N ARG A 281 23.59 18.76 -27.37
CA ARG A 281 23.63 19.29 -28.75
C ARG A 281 22.75 20.53 -28.96
N HIS A 282 21.64 20.63 -28.24
CA HIS A 282 20.88 21.85 -28.04
C HIS A 282 20.98 22.16 -26.54
N PRO A 283 21.76 23.14 -26.11
CA PRO A 283 22.02 23.37 -24.68
C PRO A 283 20.71 23.50 -23.89
N PRO A 284 20.54 22.78 -22.78
CA PRO A 284 19.32 22.84 -21.98
C PRO A 284 19.30 24.04 -21.02
N THR A 285 20.28 24.92 -21.13
CA THR A 285 20.40 26.09 -20.27
C THR A 285 19.35 27.16 -20.56
N VAL A 286 19.28 28.17 -19.71
CA VAL A 286 18.40 29.30 -19.94
C VAL A 286 18.85 30.06 -21.18
N TYR A 287 17.96 30.25 -22.12
CA TYR A 287 18.18 31.04 -23.31
C TYR A 287 17.66 32.47 -23.10
N GLU A 288 18.47 33.44 -23.39
CA GLU A 288 18.07 34.83 -23.51
C GLU A 288 17.87 35.21 -24.99
N GLY A 289 17.22 36.32 -25.25
CA GLY A 289 16.87 36.73 -26.61
C GLY A 289 18.08 36.88 -27.55
N PHE A 290 19.26 37.20 -27.01
CA PHE A 290 20.50 37.32 -27.79
C PHE A 290 21.15 35.99 -28.15
N THR A 291 21.03 34.98 -27.28
CA THR A 291 21.62 33.64 -27.51
C THR A 291 20.81 32.79 -28.49
N LEU A 292 19.54 33.13 -28.69
CA LEU A 292 18.66 32.48 -29.65
C LEU A 292 18.61 33.19 -31.00
N ASN A 293 19.64 33.93 -31.30
CA ASN A 293 19.76 34.75 -32.46
C ASN A 293 19.24 34.09 -33.74
N ASN A 294 18.15 34.61 -34.29
CA ASN A 294 17.56 34.31 -35.60
C ASN A 294 17.32 32.82 -35.93
N SER A 295 17.46 31.91 -35.01
CA SER A 295 17.27 30.52 -35.29
C SER A 295 15.78 30.13 -35.16
N GLN A 296 15.24 29.54 -36.20
CA GLN A 296 13.91 28.88 -36.18
C GLN A 296 13.78 27.90 -35.02
N ASN A 297 14.89 27.52 -34.40
CA ASN A 297 14.95 26.63 -33.25
C ASN A 297 14.57 27.32 -31.93
N ALA A 298 14.71 28.64 -31.83
CA ALA A 298 14.33 29.41 -30.65
C ALA A 298 12.88 29.16 -30.24
N ASN A 299 11.96 29.24 -31.21
CA ASN A 299 10.52 29.02 -30.99
C ASN A 299 10.17 27.58 -30.61
N LYS A 300 11.05 26.61 -30.93
CA LYS A 300 10.85 25.19 -30.60
C LYS A 300 11.34 24.83 -29.22
N ILE A 301 12.34 25.55 -28.69
CA ILE A 301 13.06 25.18 -27.47
C ILE A 301 12.70 26.11 -26.32
N TYR A 302 12.58 27.43 -26.60
CA TYR A 302 12.38 28.44 -25.56
C TYR A 302 11.05 28.25 -24.83
N GLY A 303 11.12 28.14 -23.49
CA GLY A 303 9.96 27.97 -22.65
C GLY A 303 9.19 26.67 -22.84
N LYS A 304 9.70 25.75 -23.65
CA LYS A 304 9.09 24.45 -23.91
C LYS A 304 9.56 23.41 -22.90
N SER A 305 8.69 22.43 -22.66
CA SER A 305 9.04 21.23 -21.90
C SER A 305 9.94 20.32 -22.75
N CYS A 306 11.01 19.80 -22.16
CA CYS A 306 11.88 18.80 -22.80
C CYS A 306 11.07 17.55 -23.22
N ALA A 307 10.08 17.17 -22.43
CA ALA A 307 9.20 16.05 -22.70
C ALA A 307 8.29 16.24 -23.93
N ASN A 308 8.22 17.43 -24.53
CA ASN A 308 7.52 17.60 -25.81
C ASN A 308 8.20 16.83 -26.96
N CYS A 309 9.51 16.62 -26.85
CA CYS A 309 10.29 15.84 -27.80
C CYS A 309 10.80 14.53 -27.16
N HIS A 310 11.31 14.58 -25.92
CA HIS A 310 11.80 13.43 -25.18
C HIS A 310 10.68 12.78 -24.38
N GLN A 311 9.76 12.09 -25.07
CA GLN A 311 8.53 11.58 -24.47
C GLN A 311 8.75 10.32 -23.63
N GLN A 312 9.78 9.54 -23.96
CA GLN A 312 10.06 8.25 -23.33
C GLN A 312 11.10 8.35 -22.20
N VAL A 313 11.02 9.40 -21.39
CA VAL A 313 11.98 9.64 -20.30
C VAL A 313 12.03 8.54 -19.24
N HIS A 314 11.00 7.68 -19.17
CA HIS A 314 10.96 6.54 -18.25
C HIS A 314 11.68 5.31 -18.77
N GLY A 315 12.11 5.32 -20.03
CA GLY A 315 12.76 4.22 -20.72
C GLY A 315 12.12 3.93 -22.07
N SER A 316 12.90 3.35 -22.99
CA SER A 316 12.45 3.04 -24.33
C SER A 316 12.90 1.65 -24.77
N ASN A 317 12.00 0.90 -25.39
CA ASN A 317 12.28 -0.37 -26.06
C ASN A 317 12.42 -0.22 -27.58
N HIS A 318 12.34 1.00 -28.10
CA HIS A 318 12.52 1.23 -29.53
C HIS A 318 14.01 1.12 -29.90
N PRO A 319 14.39 0.48 -31.02
CA PRO A 319 15.81 0.34 -31.45
C PRO A 319 16.54 1.69 -31.52
N ASN A 320 15.86 2.77 -31.92
CA ASN A 320 16.40 4.13 -31.96
C ASN A 320 16.01 4.96 -30.71
N GLY A 321 15.73 4.31 -29.59
CA GLY A 321 15.24 4.96 -28.38
C GLY A 321 16.28 5.64 -27.50
N LYS A 322 17.56 5.64 -27.93
CA LYS A 322 18.72 6.19 -27.18
C LYS A 322 18.52 7.61 -26.62
N PHE A 323 17.75 8.43 -27.30
CA PHE A 323 17.47 9.81 -26.86
C PHE A 323 16.05 9.99 -26.28
N PHE A 324 15.36 8.89 -26.02
CA PHE A 324 14.01 8.90 -25.43
C PHE A 324 12.95 9.68 -26.23
N LEU A 325 13.15 9.78 -27.54
CA LEU A 325 12.19 10.42 -28.46
C LEU A 325 11.01 9.48 -28.78
N ARG A 326 11.25 8.19 -28.69
CA ARG A 326 10.33 7.09 -29.01
C ARG A 326 10.43 5.99 -27.98
#